data_4893c0490f0a90737cdede0312bacc50
#
_entry.id   4893c0490f0a90737cdede0312bacc50
#
_cell.length_a   1.000
_cell.length_b   1.000
_cell.length_c   1.000
_cell.angle_alpha   90.00
_cell.angle_beta   90.00
_cell.angle_gamma   90.00
#
_symmetry.space_group_name_H-M   'P 1'
#
loop_
_entity.id
_entity.type
_entity.pdbx_description
1 polymer ?
#
loop_
_entity_poly.entity_id
_entity_poly.type
_entity_poly.pdbx_seq_one_letter_code
_entity_poly.pdbx_strand_id
1 'polypeptide(L)' 'MTYFVYLLGNYKGKKLITYAGYTNNLKKRLILHNSGKGAKFTKGRTWKLIYYEKYR' A
#
# COMPACT_ATOMS: atom_id res chain seq x y z
N MET A 1 -4.86 3.84 -20.44
CA MET A 1 -3.89 3.71 -19.36
C MET A 1 -4.48 2.86 -18.23
N THR A 2 -3.70 1.94 -17.69
CA THR A 2 -4.16 1.06 -16.62
C THR A 2 -3.63 1.54 -15.28
N TYR A 3 -4.48 1.55 -14.27
CA TYR A 3 -4.05 1.84 -12.92
C TYR A 3 -4.80 0.97 -11.92
N PHE A 4 -4.27 0.93 -10.71
CA PHE A 4 -4.81 0.12 -9.62
C PHE A 4 -5.14 0.99 -8.42
N VAL A 5 -6.29 0.73 -7.82
CA VAL A 5 -6.60 1.24 -6.48
C VAL A 5 -6.29 0.09 -5.53
N TYR A 6 -5.54 0.36 -4.47
CA TYR A 6 -5.06 -0.69 -3.57
C TYR A 6 -5.31 -0.35 -2.12
N LEU A 7 -5.36 -1.39 -1.31
CA LEU A 7 -5.48 -1.28 0.14
C LEU A 7 -4.34 -2.08 0.77
N LEU A 8 -3.53 -1.40 1.56
CA LEU A 8 -2.46 -2.00 2.33
C LEU A 8 -2.87 -2.17 3.77
N GLY A 9 -2.34 -3.18 4.42
CA GLY A 9 -2.61 -3.42 5.84
C GLY A 9 -1.34 -3.64 6.64
N ASN A 10 -1.37 -3.17 7.88
CA ASN A 10 -0.31 -3.36 8.84
C ASN A 10 -0.96 -3.65 10.20
N TYR A 11 -0.56 -4.75 10.82
CA TYR A 11 -1.02 -5.07 12.17
C TYR A 11 -0.06 -4.51 13.20
N LYS A 12 -0.61 -3.77 14.16
CA LYS A 12 0.12 -3.31 15.33
C LYS A 12 -0.58 -3.90 16.55
N GLY A 13 -0.04 -5.03 17.06
CA GLY A 13 -0.74 -5.81 18.07
C GLY A 13 -2.02 -6.39 17.50
N LYS A 14 -3.15 -6.12 18.13
CA LYS A 14 -4.47 -6.57 17.65
C LYS A 14 -5.15 -5.57 16.72
N LYS A 15 -4.51 -4.44 16.46
CA LYS A 15 -5.10 -3.37 15.67
C LYS A 15 -4.63 -3.43 14.22
N LEU A 16 -5.58 -3.41 13.31
CA LEU A 16 -5.28 -3.33 11.87
C LEU A 16 -5.29 -1.87 11.44
N ILE A 17 -4.19 -1.44 10.85
CA ILE A 17 -4.06 -0.10 10.27
C ILE A 17 -4.06 -0.27 8.76
N THR A 18 -4.88 0.51 8.05
CA THR A 18 -4.98 0.41 6.60
C THR A 18 -4.57 1.71 5.92
N TYR A 19 -4.09 1.57 4.69
CA TYR A 19 -3.75 2.70 3.85
C TYR A 19 -4.22 2.43 2.43
N ALA A 20 -5.01 3.35 1.86
CA ALA A 20 -5.52 3.23 0.50
C ALA A 20 -4.78 4.21 -0.42
N GLY A 21 -4.52 3.77 -1.64
CA GLY A 21 -3.86 4.61 -2.63
C GLY A 21 -4.13 4.11 -4.03
N TYR A 22 -3.47 4.71 -5.01
CA TYR A 22 -3.56 4.27 -6.39
C TYR A 22 -2.19 4.34 -7.06
N THR A 23 -1.99 3.49 -8.07
CA THR A 23 -0.72 3.43 -8.78
C THR A 23 -0.89 2.70 -10.11
N ASN A 24 0.03 2.93 -11.03
CA ASN A 24 0.10 2.15 -12.25
C ASN A 24 0.99 0.91 -12.10
N ASN A 25 1.64 0.74 -10.96
CA ASN A 25 2.53 -0.40 -10.71
C ASN A 25 2.48 -0.80 -9.24
N LEU A 26 1.63 -1.80 -8.91
CA LEU A 26 1.42 -2.25 -7.54
C LEU A 26 2.70 -2.74 -6.87
N LYS A 27 3.48 -3.57 -7.56
CA LYS A 27 4.69 -4.15 -7.00
C LYS A 27 5.70 -3.07 -6.59
N LYS A 28 5.93 -2.13 -7.49
CA LYS A 28 6.87 -1.04 -7.25
C LYS A 28 6.39 -0.15 -6.10
N ARG A 29 5.09 0.15 -6.05
CA ARG A 29 4.54 1.00 -5.01
C ARG A 29 4.61 0.34 -3.64
N LEU A 30 4.34 -0.97 -3.57
CA LEU A 30 4.45 -1.71 -2.31
C LEU A 30 5.90 -1.69 -1.78
N ILE A 31 6.86 -1.87 -2.67
CA ILE A 31 8.28 -1.77 -2.31
C ILE A 31 8.60 -0.38 -1.77
N LEU A 32 8.10 0.67 -2.40
CA LEU A 32 8.32 2.05 -1.94
C LEU A 32 7.75 2.27 -0.54
N HIS A 33 6.52 1.80 -0.28
CA HIS A 33 5.92 1.94 1.05
C HIS A 33 6.74 1.20 2.12
N ASN A 34 7.19 -0.01 1.82
CA ASN A 34 7.97 -0.82 2.76
C ASN A 34 9.39 -0.29 2.96
N SER A 35 9.91 0.49 2.02
CA SER A 35 11.23 1.11 2.16
C SER A 35 11.18 2.49 2.82
N GLY A 36 9.99 2.94 3.22
CA GLY A 36 9.81 4.24 3.86
C GLY A 36 9.77 5.42 2.90
N LYS A 37 9.63 5.15 1.59
CA LYS A 37 9.66 6.19 0.56
C LYS A 37 8.30 6.42 -0.11
N GLY A 38 7.26 5.70 0.31
CA GLY A 38 5.94 5.80 -0.32
C GLY A 38 5.18 7.04 0.13
N ALA A 39 4.92 7.14 1.42
CA ALA A 39 4.20 8.26 2.01
C ALA A 39 4.62 8.41 3.47
N LYS A 40 4.37 9.59 4.04
CA LYS A 40 4.70 9.80 5.46
C LYS A 40 3.98 8.83 6.37
N PHE A 41 2.70 8.60 6.11
CA PHE A 41 1.88 7.70 6.92
C PHE A 41 2.41 6.27 6.91
N THR A 42 2.98 5.82 5.78
CA THR A 42 3.45 4.44 5.64
C THR A 42 4.89 4.24 6.09
N LYS A 43 5.60 5.33 6.41
CA LYS A 43 6.99 5.25 6.81
C LYS A 43 7.17 4.51 8.14
N GLY A 44 8.15 3.62 8.20
CA GLY A 44 8.46 2.89 9.42
C GLY A 44 7.56 1.71 9.72
N ARG A 45 6.68 1.34 8.79
CA ARG A 45 5.76 0.21 8.95
C ARG A 45 6.00 -0.80 7.84
N THR A 46 5.66 -2.06 8.11
CA THR A 46 5.67 -3.12 7.10
C THR A 46 4.25 -3.32 6.59
N TRP A 47 4.07 -3.20 5.29
CA TRP A 47 2.75 -3.23 4.66
C TRP A 47 2.56 -4.48 3.83
N LYS A 48 1.34 -5.03 3.88
CA LYS A 48 0.91 -6.13 3.01
C LYS A 48 -0.22 -5.63 2.13
N LEU A 49 -0.25 -6.09 0.88
CA LEU A 49 -1.36 -5.80 -0.02
C LEU A 49 -2.54 -6.68 0.39
N ILE A 50 -3.62 -6.05 0.83
CA ILE A 50 -4.83 -6.76 1.27
C ILE A 50 -5.80 -6.91 0.10
N TYR A 51 -5.93 -5.87 -0.72
CA TYR A 51 -6.94 -5.80 -1.76
C TYR A 51 -6.53 -4.82 -2.83
N TYR A 52 -6.94 -5.08 -4.06
CA TYR A 52 -6.77 -4.09 -5.12
C TYR A 52 -7.84 -4.26 -6.19
N GLU A 53 -8.09 -3.18 -6.95
CA GLU A 53 -8.93 -3.18 -8.12
C GLU A 53 -8.18 -2.56 -9.28
N LYS A 54 -8.37 -3.14 -10.45
CA LYS A 54 -7.72 -2.68 -11.68
C LYS A 54 -8.71 -1.85 -12.49
N TYR A 55 -8.27 -0.70 -12.93
CA TYR A 55 -9.06 0.20 -13.76
C TYR A 55 -8.32 0.56 -15.03
N ARG A 56 -9.08 0.90 -16.03
CA ARG A 56 -8.55 1.38 -17.30
C ARG A 56 -8.86 2.85 -17.48
#